data_3a2a3ac85ea8b7bb346a6e1686d483da
#
_entry.id   3a2a3ac85ea8b7bb346a6e1686d483da
#
_cell.length_a   1.000
_cell.length_b   1.000
_cell.length_c   1.000
_cell.angle_alpha   90.00
_cell.angle_beta   90.00
_cell.angle_gamma   90.00
#
_symmetry.space_group_name_H-M   'P 1'
#
loop_
_entity.id
_entity.type
_entity.pdbx_description
1 polymer ?
#
loop_
_entity_poly.entity_id
_entity_poly.type
_entity_poly.pdbx_seq_one_letter_code
_entity_poly.pdbx_strand_id
1 'polypeptide(L)'
;MSQDAALVIALAGTAMPFAHSAEDEAERWLRALRMHGQVGVALQALGVGEAPLMTGSEPPRERPPGNRPFGPQVIERVAGGARLFAGARHAPTVGTGDVLFAILQVYGRLFDRVLYVRGTSREELLECLTAHASQAATG
;
A
#
# COMPACT_ATOMS: atom_id res chain seq x y z
N MET A 1 15.80 -6.26 -3.32
CA MET A 1 14.70 -5.45 -2.75
C MET A 1 15.27 -4.47 -1.74
N SER A 2 14.81 -3.23 -1.78
CA SER A 2 15.30 -2.23 -0.83
C SER A 2 14.89 -2.61 0.59
N GLN A 3 15.61 -2.06 1.58
CA GLN A 3 15.29 -2.30 2.97
C GLN A 3 13.87 -1.82 3.31
N ASP A 4 13.49 -0.65 2.81
CA ASP A 4 12.14 -0.10 3.06
C ASP A 4 11.05 -0.99 2.45
N ALA A 5 11.24 -1.45 1.22
CA ALA A 5 10.27 -2.35 0.58
C ALA A 5 10.16 -3.67 1.35
N ALA A 6 11.29 -4.22 1.78
CA ALA A 6 11.29 -5.45 2.57
C ALA A 6 10.57 -5.27 3.90
N LEU A 7 10.77 -4.13 4.56
CA LEU A 7 10.08 -3.82 5.81
C LEU A 7 8.58 -3.68 5.62
N VAL A 8 8.15 -3.01 4.56
CA VAL A 8 6.72 -2.88 4.25
C VAL A 8 6.09 -4.26 4.06
N ILE A 9 6.73 -5.11 3.28
CA ILE A 9 6.21 -6.46 3.01
C ILE A 9 6.19 -7.28 4.29
N ALA A 10 7.22 -7.19 5.12
CA ALA A 10 7.27 -7.92 6.39
C ALA A 10 6.18 -7.45 7.35
N LEU A 11 5.97 -6.14 7.47
CA LEU A 11 4.91 -5.59 8.32
C LEU A 11 3.54 -6.03 7.84
N ALA A 12 3.30 -5.97 6.54
CA ALA A 12 2.04 -6.42 5.98
C ALA A 12 1.85 -7.92 6.24
N GLY A 13 2.92 -8.70 6.12
CA GLY A 13 2.86 -10.15 6.37
C GLY A 13 2.42 -10.48 7.78
N THR A 14 2.83 -9.71 8.77
CA THR A 14 2.39 -9.93 10.15
C THR A 14 0.96 -9.46 10.41
N ALA A 15 0.46 -8.53 9.61
CA ALA A 15 -0.87 -7.96 9.79
C ALA A 15 -1.95 -8.70 9.00
N MET A 16 -1.61 -9.31 7.88
CA MET A 16 -2.60 -9.92 6.98
C MET A 16 -3.44 -11.03 7.61
N PRO A 17 -2.90 -11.90 8.47
CA PRO A 17 -3.73 -12.94 9.10
C PRO A 17 -4.88 -12.40 9.94
N PHE A 18 -4.80 -11.15 10.38
CA PHE A 18 -5.82 -10.51 11.19
C PHE A 18 -6.83 -9.70 10.37
N ALA A 19 -6.64 -9.63 9.06
CA ALA A 19 -7.54 -8.88 8.19
C ALA A 19 -8.86 -9.63 8.03
N HIS A 20 -9.97 -8.90 8.10
CA HIS A 20 -11.30 -9.48 8.01
C HIS A 20 -11.90 -9.38 6.61
N SER A 21 -11.29 -8.58 5.73
CA SER A 21 -11.80 -8.35 4.38
C SER A 21 -10.66 -7.88 3.49
N ALA A 22 -10.89 -7.88 2.18
CA ALA A 22 -9.92 -7.31 1.24
C ALA A 22 -9.70 -5.83 1.49
N GLU A 23 -10.75 -5.11 1.88
CA GLU A 23 -10.63 -3.69 2.22
C GLU A 23 -9.77 -3.49 3.46
N ASP A 24 -9.93 -4.32 4.48
CA ASP A 24 -9.08 -4.30 5.68
C ASP A 24 -7.63 -4.61 5.32
N GLU A 25 -7.40 -5.56 4.43
CA GLU A 25 -6.05 -5.85 3.94
C GLU A 25 -5.44 -4.62 3.27
N ALA A 26 -6.22 -3.94 2.42
CA ALA A 26 -5.74 -2.73 1.76
C ALA A 26 -5.35 -1.65 2.76
N GLU A 27 -6.12 -1.47 3.82
CA GLU A 27 -5.78 -0.52 4.88
C GLU A 27 -4.50 -0.91 5.61
N ARG A 28 -4.29 -2.19 5.85
CA ARG A 28 -3.07 -2.68 6.48
C ARG A 28 -1.85 -2.45 5.61
N TRP A 29 -1.98 -2.64 4.31
CA TRP A 29 -0.93 -2.28 3.36
C TRP A 29 -0.62 -0.78 3.40
N LEU A 30 -1.66 0.04 3.44
CA LEU A 30 -1.49 1.49 3.50
C LEU A 30 -0.72 1.89 4.76
N ARG A 31 -1.06 1.31 5.90
CA ARG A 31 -0.33 1.59 7.15
C ARG A 31 1.13 1.20 7.07
N ALA A 32 1.41 0.05 6.49
CA ALA A 32 2.79 -0.40 6.32
C ALA A 32 3.55 0.54 5.39
N LEU A 33 2.96 0.92 4.28
CA LEU A 33 3.56 1.85 3.32
C LEU A 33 3.85 3.22 3.95
N ARG A 34 2.96 3.68 4.82
CA ARG A 34 3.11 4.99 5.45
C ARG A 34 4.34 5.06 6.34
N MET A 35 4.78 3.95 6.86
CA MET A 35 5.85 3.92 7.85
C MET A 35 7.25 3.90 7.24
N HIS A 36 7.39 3.54 5.96
CA HIS A 36 8.70 3.32 5.36
C HIS A 36 8.76 3.80 3.93
N GLY A 37 9.91 4.36 3.55
CA GLY A 37 10.26 4.66 2.17
C GLY A 37 9.60 5.88 1.59
N GLN A 38 9.77 6.05 0.29
CA GLN A 38 9.28 7.22 -0.43
C GLN A 38 7.75 7.31 -0.42
N VAL A 39 7.07 6.18 -0.50
CA VAL A 39 5.61 6.15 -0.44
C VAL A 39 5.13 6.66 0.91
N GLY A 40 5.82 6.28 1.99
CA GLY A 40 5.50 6.76 3.32
C GLY A 40 5.64 8.28 3.43
N VAL A 41 6.72 8.81 2.88
CA VAL A 41 6.94 10.27 2.87
C VAL A 41 5.83 10.97 2.09
N ALA A 42 5.47 10.43 0.92
CA ALA A 42 4.41 11.00 0.10
C ALA A 42 3.06 10.98 0.81
N LEU A 43 2.72 9.87 1.45
CA LEU A 43 1.47 9.74 2.20
C LEU A 43 1.40 10.75 3.33
N GLN A 44 2.49 10.94 4.07
CA GLN A 44 2.53 11.91 5.14
C GLN A 44 2.40 13.34 4.60
N ALA A 45 3.03 13.63 3.46
CA ALA A 45 2.94 14.93 2.82
C ALA A 45 1.50 15.24 2.38
N LEU A 46 0.72 14.22 2.02
CA LEU A 46 -0.67 14.37 1.64
C LEU A 46 -1.62 14.43 2.85
N GLY A 47 -1.07 14.35 4.05
CA GLY A 47 -1.88 14.42 5.26
C GLY A 47 -2.53 13.11 5.66
N VAL A 48 -2.10 12.00 5.08
CA VAL A 48 -2.60 10.69 5.48
C VAL A 48 -2.00 10.36 6.84
N GLY A 49 -2.78 10.55 7.88
CA GLY A 49 -2.35 10.30 9.24
C GLY A 49 -2.48 8.82 9.61
N GLU A 50 -1.90 8.49 10.75
CA GLU A 50 -2.08 7.18 11.34
C GLU A 50 -3.43 7.13 12.01
N ALA A 51 -4.48 6.86 11.24
CA ALA A 51 -5.78 6.64 11.83
C ALA A 51 -5.80 5.24 12.44
N PRO A 52 -6.33 5.10 13.66
CA PRO A 52 -6.52 3.77 14.21
C PRO A 52 -7.44 2.98 13.27
N LEU A 53 -7.15 1.70 13.10
CA LEU A 53 -8.06 0.84 12.40
C LEU A 53 -9.38 0.89 13.14
N MET A 54 -10.41 1.32 12.46
CA MET A 54 -11.72 1.57 13.07
C MET A 54 -12.47 0.27 13.33
N THR A 55 -11.84 -0.61 14.01
CA THR A 55 -12.39 -1.93 14.25
C THR A 55 -13.21 -1.97 15.53
N GLY A 56 -13.11 -0.96 16.39
CA GLY A 56 -13.77 -0.99 17.66
C GLY A 56 -15.06 -0.23 17.77
N SER A 57 -15.37 0.63 16.82
CA SER A 57 -16.49 1.55 16.95
C SER A 57 -17.71 1.20 16.13
N GLU A 58 -17.59 0.30 15.16
CA GLU A 58 -18.73 -0.13 14.37
C GLU A 58 -18.90 -1.64 14.45
N PRO A 59 -20.14 -2.12 14.63
CA PRO A 59 -20.39 -3.54 14.56
C PRO A 59 -20.06 -4.03 13.14
N PRO A 60 -19.58 -5.26 13.00
CA PRO A 60 -19.34 -5.81 11.68
C PRO A 60 -20.63 -5.82 10.89
N ARG A 61 -20.63 -5.08 9.80
CA ARG A 61 -21.76 -5.10 8.87
C ARG A 61 -21.65 -6.33 8.01
N GLU A 62 -22.79 -6.81 7.52
CA GLU A 62 -22.78 -7.86 6.54
C GLU A 62 -21.91 -7.44 5.37
N ARG A 63 -20.95 -8.27 5.05
CA ARG A 63 -20.03 -7.98 3.97
C ARG A 63 -20.59 -8.48 2.67
N PRO A 64 -20.53 -7.66 1.61
CA PRO A 64 -20.96 -8.14 0.30
C PRO A 64 -20.13 -9.35 -0.11
N PRO A 65 -20.74 -10.32 -0.81
CA PRO A 65 -19.97 -11.40 -1.39
C PRO A 65 -18.87 -10.83 -2.29
N GLY A 66 -17.66 -11.34 -2.19
CA GLY A 66 -16.53 -10.84 -2.96
C GLY A 66 -15.59 -9.94 -2.17
N ASN A 67 -15.97 -9.50 -0.96
CA ASN A 67 -15.10 -8.69 -0.11
C ASN A 67 -14.33 -9.56 0.88
N ARG A 68 -14.01 -10.77 0.48
CA ARG A 68 -13.24 -11.70 1.30
C ARG A 68 -11.77 -11.31 1.25
N PRO A 69 -11.03 -11.53 2.35
CA PRO A 69 -9.59 -11.31 2.31
C PRO A 69 -8.92 -12.27 1.34
N PHE A 70 -7.87 -11.79 0.69
CA PHE A 70 -7.06 -12.63 -0.19
C PHE A 70 -6.22 -13.63 0.59
N GLY A 71 -5.98 -13.35 1.86
CA GLY A 71 -5.21 -14.23 2.73
C GLY A 71 -3.71 -14.00 2.60
N PRO A 72 -2.91 -14.83 3.31
CA PRO A 72 -1.45 -14.64 3.35
C PRO A 72 -0.77 -14.75 1.99
N GLN A 73 -1.37 -15.43 1.03
CA GLN A 73 -0.81 -15.57 -0.32
C GLN A 73 -0.68 -14.23 -1.04
N VAL A 74 -1.44 -13.22 -0.62
CA VAL A 74 -1.35 -11.90 -1.23
C VAL A 74 0.04 -11.29 -1.06
N ILE A 75 0.74 -11.63 0.01
CA ILE A 75 2.09 -11.14 0.25
C ILE A 75 3.02 -11.52 -0.91
N GLU A 76 2.98 -12.77 -1.32
CA GLU A 76 3.80 -13.24 -2.45
C GLU A 76 3.36 -12.62 -3.77
N ARG A 77 2.06 -12.43 -3.95
CA ARG A 77 1.52 -11.78 -5.16
C ARG A 77 2.02 -10.34 -5.28
N VAL A 78 1.98 -9.61 -4.19
CA VAL A 78 2.47 -8.23 -4.16
C VAL A 78 3.98 -8.18 -4.37
N ALA A 79 4.73 -9.03 -3.68
CA ALA A 79 6.18 -9.08 -3.82
C ALA A 79 6.60 -9.44 -5.25
N GLY A 80 5.94 -10.44 -5.85
CA GLY A 80 6.18 -10.82 -7.23
C GLY A 80 5.85 -9.71 -8.22
N GLY A 81 4.71 -9.06 -8.04
CA GLY A 81 4.32 -7.91 -8.86
C GLY A 81 5.30 -6.75 -8.74
N ALA A 82 5.76 -6.47 -7.52
CA ALA A 82 6.75 -5.42 -7.30
C ALA A 82 8.06 -5.70 -8.05
N ARG A 83 8.51 -6.95 -8.06
CA ARG A 83 9.71 -7.35 -8.81
C ARG A 83 9.51 -7.14 -10.31
N LEU A 84 8.32 -7.46 -10.82
CA LEU A 84 8.01 -7.24 -12.22
C LEU A 84 8.02 -5.76 -12.59
N PHE A 85 7.45 -4.90 -11.76
CA PHE A 85 7.47 -3.47 -11.99
C PHE A 85 8.89 -2.91 -11.95
N ALA A 86 9.70 -3.34 -11.00
CA ALA A 86 11.10 -2.91 -10.91
C ALA A 86 11.88 -3.36 -12.15
N GLY A 87 11.66 -4.60 -12.60
CA GLY A 87 12.29 -5.12 -13.80
C GLY A 87 11.91 -4.34 -15.05
N ALA A 88 10.63 -3.97 -15.15
CA ALA A 88 10.15 -3.19 -16.29
C ALA A 88 10.78 -1.80 -16.35
N ARG A 89 11.14 -1.21 -15.19
CA ARG A 89 11.84 0.07 -15.11
C ARG A 89 13.36 -0.07 -15.22
N HIS A 90 13.86 -1.29 -15.32
CA HIS A 90 15.30 -1.58 -15.24
C HIS A 90 15.91 -1.07 -13.93
N ALA A 91 15.13 -1.09 -12.86
CA ALA A 91 15.61 -0.64 -11.55
C ALA A 91 16.53 -1.69 -10.94
N PRO A 92 17.63 -1.28 -10.30
CA PRO A 92 18.54 -2.23 -9.65
C PRO A 92 17.93 -2.87 -8.39
N THR A 93 16.91 -2.23 -7.82
CA THR A 93 16.29 -2.67 -6.58
C THR A 93 14.79 -2.43 -6.63
N VAL A 94 14.04 -3.32 -5.98
CA VAL A 94 12.60 -3.12 -5.78
C VAL A 94 12.40 -2.10 -4.67
N GLY A 95 11.70 -1.01 -4.98
CA GLY A 95 11.40 0.04 -4.01
C GLY A 95 9.96 -0.01 -3.52
N THR A 96 9.62 0.85 -2.55
CA THR A 96 8.25 0.92 -2.03
C THR A 96 7.25 1.38 -3.09
N GLY A 97 7.69 2.18 -4.06
CA GLY A 97 6.86 2.54 -5.21
C GLY A 97 6.42 1.33 -6.02
N ASP A 98 7.32 0.38 -6.23
CA ASP A 98 6.99 -0.85 -6.93
C ASP A 98 5.98 -1.69 -6.13
N VAL A 99 6.14 -1.73 -4.81
CA VAL A 99 5.18 -2.39 -3.93
C VAL A 99 3.81 -1.70 -4.04
N LEU A 100 3.78 -0.39 -4.05
CA LEU A 100 2.53 0.36 -4.22
C LEU A 100 1.84 0.00 -5.54
N PHE A 101 2.58 -0.01 -6.65
CA PHE A 101 2.00 -0.37 -7.95
C PHE A 101 1.43 -1.79 -7.94
N ALA A 102 2.12 -2.72 -7.29
CA ALA A 102 1.63 -4.08 -7.17
C ALA A 102 0.35 -4.15 -6.35
N ILE A 103 0.27 -3.38 -5.27
CA ILE A 103 -0.93 -3.28 -4.43
C ILE A 103 -2.09 -2.71 -5.22
N LEU A 104 -1.86 -1.66 -6.00
CA LEU A 104 -2.88 -1.07 -6.85
C LEU A 104 -3.41 -2.07 -7.87
N GLN A 105 -2.55 -2.92 -8.38
CA GLN A 105 -2.93 -3.95 -9.34
C GLN A 105 -3.74 -5.06 -8.68
N VAL A 106 -3.35 -5.49 -7.48
CA VAL A 106 -4.02 -6.58 -6.78
C VAL A 106 -5.38 -6.15 -6.24
N TYR A 107 -5.44 -5.01 -5.57
CA TYR A 107 -6.66 -4.55 -4.90
C TYR A 107 -7.51 -3.62 -5.76
N GLY A 108 -6.90 -2.92 -6.71
CA GLY A 108 -7.64 -2.04 -7.61
C GLY A 108 -8.46 -1.00 -6.88
N ARG A 109 -9.76 -0.99 -7.12
CA ARG A 109 -10.66 0.00 -6.55
C ARG A 109 -10.74 -0.03 -5.03
N LEU A 110 -10.48 -1.17 -4.42
CA LEU A 110 -10.50 -1.27 -2.96
C LEU A 110 -9.45 -0.37 -2.36
N PHE A 111 -8.25 -0.35 -2.94
CA PHE A 111 -7.19 0.52 -2.45
C PHE A 111 -7.52 1.99 -2.72
N ASP A 112 -8.13 2.29 -3.87
CA ASP A 112 -8.59 3.64 -4.18
C ASP A 112 -9.59 4.14 -3.14
N ARG A 113 -10.50 3.28 -2.69
CA ARG A 113 -11.47 3.62 -1.65
C ARG A 113 -10.79 3.92 -0.33
N VAL A 114 -9.80 3.13 0.03
CA VAL A 114 -9.04 3.36 1.26
C VAL A 114 -8.34 4.71 1.21
N LEU A 115 -7.72 5.05 0.09
CA LEU A 115 -7.09 6.36 -0.09
C LEU A 115 -8.12 7.49 0.01
N TYR A 116 -9.26 7.32 -0.62
CA TYR A 116 -10.33 8.32 -0.59
C TYR A 116 -10.81 8.60 0.83
N VAL A 117 -11.01 7.55 1.61
CA VAL A 117 -11.41 7.68 3.02
C VAL A 117 -10.37 8.44 3.83
N ARG A 118 -9.11 8.33 3.45
CA ARG A 118 -8.02 9.05 4.12
C ARG A 118 -7.79 10.46 3.56
N GLY A 119 -8.61 10.90 2.62
CA GLY A 119 -8.55 12.26 2.09
C GLY A 119 -7.60 12.45 0.93
N THR A 120 -7.20 11.39 0.26
CA THR A 120 -6.33 11.47 -0.90
C THR A 120 -6.86 10.58 -2.04
N SER A 121 -6.09 10.49 -3.11
CA SER A 121 -6.44 9.67 -4.26
C SER A 121 -5.18 9.03 -4.83
N ARG A 122 -5.37 8.04 -5.70
CA ARG A 122 -4.27 7.43 -6.43
C ARG A 122 -3.49 8.48 -7.22
N GLU A 123 -4.20 9.36 -7.91
CA GLU A 123 -3.60 10.40 -8.73
C GLU A 123 -2.73 11.34 -7.89
N GLU A 124 -3.24 11.80 -6.77
CA GLU A 124 -2.49 12.68 -5.88
C GLU A 124 -1.24 11.99 -5.35
N LEU A 125 -1.38 10.73 -4.95
CA LEU A 125 -0.25 9.97 -4.44
C LEU A 125 0.82 9.78 -5.50
N LEU A 126 0.45 9.43 -6.73
CA LEU A 126 1.40 9.23 -7.81
C LEU A 126 2.06 10.53 -8.21
N GLU A 127 1.33 11.64 -8.24
CA GLU A 127 1.91 12.96 -8.49
C GLU A 127 2.93 13.33 -7.41
N CYS A 128 2.60 13.08 -6.16
CA CYS A 128 3.49 13.36 -5.05
C CYS A 128 4.77 12.54 -5.14
N LEU A 129 4.65 11.27 -5.49
CA LEU A 129 5.81 10.39 -5.70
C LEU A 129 6.69 10.89 -6.84
N THR A 130 6.08 11.31 -7.94
CA THR A 130 6.82 11.83 -9.09
C THR A 130 7.57 13.11 -8.72
N ALA A 131 6.93 14.00 -7.96
CA ALA A 131 7.57 15.23 -7.50
C ALA A 131 8.76 14.93 -6.60
N HIS A 132 8.61 14.00 -5.66
CA HIS A 132 9.73 13.61 -4.78
C HIS A 132 10.87 12.96 -5.55
N ALA A 133 10.55 12.10 -6.53
CA ALA A 133 11.56 11.48 -7.35
C ALA A 133 12.34 12.51 -8.15
N SER A 134 11.66 13.53 -8.69
CA SER A 134 12.31 14.61 -9.42
C SER A 134 13.24 15.40 -8.51
N GLN A 135 12.83 15.70 -7.28
CA GLN A 135 13.66 16.38 -6.31
C GLN A 135 14.88 15.56 -5.94
N ALA A 136 14.70 14.26 -5.74
CA ALA A 136 15.80 13.36 -5.43
C ALA A 136 16.79 13.28 -6.59
N ALA A 137 16.30 13.30 -7.83
CA ALA A 137 17.16 13.22 -9.01
C ALA A 137 17.98 14.50 -9.21
N THR A 138 17.49 15.65 -8.74
CA THR A 138 18.18 16.92 -8.89
C THR A 138 19.05 17.25 -7.70
N GLY A 139 18.88 16.56 -6.62
CA GLY A 139 19.68 16.71 -5.43
C GLY A 139 20.85 15.76 -5.42
#